data_2040d1d06d0ee9778d0d4b99a43958c6
#
_entry.id   2040d1d06d0ee9778d0d4b99a43958c6
#
_cell.length_a   1.000
_cell.length_b   1.000
_cell.length_c   1.000
_cell.angle_alpha   90.00
_cell.angle_beta   90.00
_cell.angle_gamma   90.00
#
_symmetry.space_group_name_H-M   'P 1'
#
loop_
_entity.id
_entity.type
_entity.pdbx_description
1 polymer ?
#
loop_
_entity_poly.entity_id
_entity_poly.type
_entity_poly.pdbx_seq_one_letter_code
_entity_poly.pdbx_strand_id
1 'polypeptide(L)'
;MPVVVLEKMSASIFINPEVMTKFQGRGYLAANTVPGIVSGWDQAYQYASGSMTNKGLAWKDLFNKPIMYASQGFAVTPSLARWEAINTDTKDSVARNLQRFDEFKRVYLKSDGSPYQVGDLFKQPDLAKTLDIIATKGAKEFYQGSIAKAIVQDLQANGGVLTLNDFKQHTADWVDPLSVKYRQYTAYNLPPNTQGMASLEILNILNNFNVSAIPEGSADYYHLLVEATKEAFIDRDKYLTDPKFSPIPLKFLLSEQHGKDQAQRIDMSKAAGKNPPLEPKGDTVWLGVIDKDGNAVSLIQSIYHDFGSAVVAKGTGVLLQNRGSFFSLDPNHVNHLEPKKRTFHTLNAAMMLDQNNQPVLIYGTMGGEGQPQTQAAIATRVVDYGMSVQEAVAAPRWLYGRTWGAESNTLKLEGRITSDVAKTLKDRGQPVEILDDYTDTMGHAGAIAINRKTGVISAATDPRSDGLAAGY
;
A
#
# COMPACT_ATOMS: atom_id res chain seq x y z
N MET A 1 5.96 22.32 11.29
CA MET A 1 4.85 21.54 11.87
C MET A 1 5.41 20.20 12.31
N PRO A 2 4.93 19.59 13.39
CA PRO A 2 5.33 18.22 13.70
C PRO A 2 4.83 17.29 12.58
N VAL A 3 5.67 16.37 12.15
CA VAL A 3 5.21 15.26 11.29
C VAL A 3 4.43 14.32 12.18
N VAL A 4 3.15 14.18 11.90
CA VAL A 4 2.25 13.30 12.66
C VAL A 4 1.73 12.25 11.71
N VAL A 5 1.81 11.00 12.10
CA VAL A 5 1.40 9.86 11.29
C VAL A 5 0.27 9.12 11.98
N LEU A 6 -0.79 8.89 11.24
CA LEU A 6 -1.87 8.04 11.68
C LEU A 6 -1.65 6.64 11.11
N GLU A 7 -1.25 5.71 11.95
CA GLU A 7 -1.16 4.31 11.58
C GLU A 7 -2.49 3.61 11.78
N LYS A 8 -2.83 2.83 10.80
CA LYS A 8 -4.09 2.22 10.71
C LYS A 8 -3.98 0.75 10.51
N MET A 9 -4.09 0.05 11.62
CA MET A 9 -4.51 -1.36 11.59
C MET A 9 -4.43 -2.01 12.96
N SER A 10 -5.51 -2.56 13.43
CA SER A 10 -5.45 -3.62 14.41
C SER A 10 -6.18 -4.83 13.86
N ALA A 11 -5.61 -6.00 14.08
CA ALA A 11 -6.29 -7.25 13.95
C ALA A 11 -6.48 -7.78 15.37
N SER A 12 -7.70 -7.82 15.87
CA SER A 12 -8.00 -8.68 17.00
C SER A 12 -8.46 -10.00 16.41
N ILE A 13 -7.65 -11.03 16.53
CA ILE A 13 -8.00 -12.34 16.01
C ILE A 13 -8.09 -13.33 17.19
N PHE A 14 -9.26 -13.92 17.39
CA PHE A 14 -9.45 -15.16 18.11
C PHE A 14 -9.61 -16.30 17.09
N ILE A 15 -8.54 -16.68 16.40
CA ILE A 15 -8.54 -17.89 15.60
C ILE A 15 -7.94 -19.00 16.44
N ASN A 16 -8.65 -20.14 16.53
CA ASN A 16 -8.03 -21.35 17.02
C ASN A 16 -7.07 -21.88 15.93
N PRO A 17 -5.74 -21.87 16.12
CA PRO A 17 -4.77 -22.34 15.13
C PRO A 17 -4.98 -23.79 14.71
N GLU A 18 -5.63 -24.61 15.56
CA GLU A 18 -5.91 -26.03 15.29
C GLU A 18 -6.96 -26.22 14.19
N VAL A 19 -7.74 -25.20 13.85
CA VAL A 19 -8.79 -25.25 12.82
C VAL A 19 -8.29 -24.87 11.43
N MET A 20 -7.15 -24.16 11.32
CA MET A 20 -6.62 -23.69 10.06
C MET A 20 -5.31 -24.41 9.68
N THR A 21 -5.38 -25.27 8.71
CA THR A 21 -4.18 -25.91 8.14
C THR A 21 -3.47 -25.03 7.10
N LYS A 22 -4.14 -23.99 6.57
CA LYS A 22 -3.59 -23.00 5.63
C LYS A 22 -4.44 -21.75 5.61
N PHE A 23 -3.80 -20.56 5.59
CA PHE A 23 -4.52 -19.30 5.36
C PHE A 23 -5.15 -19.28 3.96
N GLN A 24 -6.46 -18.99 3.95
CA GLN A 24 -7.17 -18.75 2.70
C GLN A 24 -6.97 -17.29 2.29
N GLY A 25 -6.62 -17.05 1.03
CA GLY A 25 -6.48 -15.69 0.50
C GLY A 25 -7.83 -15.01 0.21
N ARG A 26 -8.93 -15.76 0.16
CA ARG A 26 -10.28 -15.29 -0.18
C ARG A 26 -11.35 -15.94 0.72
N GLY A 27 -12.45 -15.25 0.91
CA GLY A 27 -13.61 -15.75 1.66
C GLY A 27 -13.63 -15.30 3.12
N TYR A 28 -14.57 -15.85 3.85
CA TYR A 28 -14.93 -15.40 5.20
C TYR A 28 -13.81 -15.61 6.24
N LEU A 29 -13.00 -16.65 6.09
CA LEU A 29 -11.82 -16.86 6.94
C LEU A 29 -10.65 -15.94 6.58
N ALA A 30 -10.61 -15.41 5.35
CA ALA A 30 -9.63 -14.40 4.96
C ALA A 30 -10.00 -13.00 5.47
N ALA A 31 -11.30 -12.75 5.71
CA ALA A 31 -11.82 -11.51 6.30
C ALA A 31 -11.68 -11.54 7.83
N ASN A 32 -10.48 -11.80 8.35
CA ASN A 32 -10.20 -12.08 9.75
C ASN A 32 -9.54 -10.92 10.50
N THR A 33 -9.48 -9.73 9.91
CA THR A 33 -8.94 -8.51 10.54
C THR A 33 -9.97 -7.40 10.52
N VAL A 34 -10.10 -6.67 11.62
CA VAL A 34 -11.08 -5.57 11.74
C VAL A 34 -10.78 -4.48 10.70
N PRO A 35 -11.78 -4.03 9.92
CA PRO A 35 -11.59 -2.93 8.95
C PRO A 35 -11.27 -1.62 9.67
N GLY A 36 -10.04 -1.11 9.53
CA GLY A 36 -9.57 0.05 10.30
C GLY A 36 -9.84 1.41 9.67
N ILE A 37 -10.30 1.51 8.38
CA ILE A 37 -10.30 2.75 7.61
C ILE A 37 -11.14 3.87 8.23
N VAL A 38 -12.31 3.57 8.73
CA VAL A 38 -13.23 4.56 9.29
C VAL A 38 -12.68 5.18 10.58
N SER A 39 -12.01 4.37 11.44
CA SER A 39 -11.35 4.86 12.65
C SER A 39 -10.22 5.84 12.34
N GLY A 40 -9.45 5.59 11.29
CA GLY A 40 -8.39 6.51 10.90
C GLY A 40 -8.93 7.80 10.26
N TRP A 41 -10.02 7.76 9.49
CA TRP A 41 -10.66 8.98 9.00
C TRP A 41 -11.14 9.83 10.16
N ASP A 42 -11.77 9.22 11.18
CA ASP A 42 -12.23 9.91 12.37
C ASP A 42 -11.08 10.55 13.14
N GLN A 43 -10.01 9.81 13.42
CA GLN A 43 -8.84 10.34 14.12
C GLN A 43 -8.17 11.49 13.33
N ALA A 44 -8.02 11.35 12.02
CA ALA A 44 -7.47 12.40 11.17
C ALA A 44 -8.36 13.66 11.19
N TYR A 45 -9.68 13.47 11.11
CA TYR A 45 -10.65 14.57 11.17
C TYR A 45 -10.62 15.29 12.53
N GLN A 46 -10.60 14.55 13.63
CA GLN A 46 -10.52 15.14 14.98
C GLN A 46 -9.22 15.95 15.16
N TYR A 47 -8.10 15.42 14.70
CA TYR A 47 -6.82 16.14 14.73
C TYR A 47 -6.87 17.43 13.91
N ALA A 48 -7.32 17.34 12.65
CA ALA A 48 -7.40 18.51 11.76
C ALA A 48 -8.35 19.57 12.33
N SER A 49 -9.53 19.17 12.82
CA SER A 49 -10.52 20.10 13.40
C SER A 49 -10.04 20.80 14.67
N GLY A 50 -9.14 20.16 15.44
CA GLY A 50 -8.57 20.74 16.67
C GLY A 50 -7.29 21.55 16.46
N SER A 51 -6.53 21.25 15.39
CA SER A 51 -5.16 21.78 15.19
C SER A 51 -5.05 22.82 14.09
N MET A 52 -6.01 22.87 13.15
CA MET A 52 -5.95 23.80 12.01
C MET A 52 -6.72 25.09 12.33
N THR A 53 -6.12 26.22 11.93
CA THR A 53 -6.71 27.55 12.12
C THR A 53 -8.03 27.77 11.37
N ASN A 54 -8.22 27.09 10.26
CA ASN A 54 -9.46 27.06 9.50
C ASN A 54 -10.27 25.83 9.89
N LYS A 55 -11.46 26.02 10.44
CA LYS A 55 -12.44 24.93 10.61
C LYS A 55 -12.82 24.42 9.23
N GLY A 56 -12.22 23.34 8.79
CA GLY A 56 -12.51 22.69 7.53
C GLY A 56 -14.00 22.33 7.35
N LEU A 57 -14.29 21.49 6.37
CA LEU A 57 -15.65 20.99 6.15
C LEU A 57 -16.15 20.22 7.38
N ALA A 58 -17.44 20.27 7.66
CA ALA A 58 -18.05 19.43 8.68
C ALA A 58 -17.90 17.95 8.30
N TRP A 59 -17.77 17.06 9.29
CA TRP A 59 -17.61 15.60 9.07
C TRP A 59 -18.57 15.06 8.02
N LYS A 60 -19.86 15.35 8.15
CA LYS A 60 -20.89 14.90 7.21
C LYS A 60 -20.67 15.36 5.78
N ASP A 61 -20.11 16.55 5.58
CA ASP A 61 -19.93 17.14 4.26
C ASP A 61 -18.82 16.46 3.46
N LEU A 62 -17.86 15.82 4.15
CA LEU A 62 -16.82 15.01 3.55
C LEU A 62 -17.39 13.78 2.82
N PHE A 63 -18.57 13.33 3.18
CA PHE A 63 -19.22 12.15 2.59
C PHE A 63 -20.14 12.48 1.40
N ASN A 64 -20.43 13.76 1.13
CA ASN A 64 -21.37 14.16 0.07
C ASN A 64 -20.99 13.58 -1.29
N LYS A 65 -19.71 13.65 -1.69
CA LYS A 65 -19.27 13.12 -2.98
C LYS A 65 -19.18 11.59 -2.99
N PRO A 66 -18.60 10.92 -1.98
CA PRO A 66 -18.64 9.44 -1.90
C PRO A 66 -20.07 8.87 -1.94
N ILE A 67 -21.01 9.45 -1.21
CA ILE A 67 -22.43 9.04 -1.23
C ILE A 67 -23.03 9.26 -2.61
N MET A 68 -22.75 10.40 -3.25
CA MET A 68 -23.23 10.70 -4.60
C MET A 68 -22.73 9.65 -5.60
N TYR A 69 -21.42 9.35 -5.63
CA TYR A 69 -20.86 8.35 -6.52
C TYR A 69 -21.40 6.94 -6.26
N ALA A 70 -21.54 6.55 -5.00
CA ALA A 70 -22.08 5.26 -4.65
C ALA A 70 -23.57 5.12 -5.03
N SER A 71 -24.39 6.17 -4.86
CA SER A 71 -25.83 6.15 -5.11
C SER A 71 -26.20 6.39 -6.58
N GLN A 72 -25.58 7.40 -7.20
CA GLN A 72 -25.88 7.79 -8.59
C GLN A 72 -25.03 7.01 -9.60
N GLY A 73 -23.85 6.53 -9.17
CA GLY A 73 -22.90 5.79 -9.96
C GLY A 73 -21.80 6.66 -10.58
N PHE A 74 -20.81 6.00 -11.13
CA PHE A 74 -19.73 6.57 -11.91
C PHE A 74 -19.42 5.65 -13.10
N ALA A 75 -18.81 6.20 -14.13
CA ALA A 75 -18.39 5.44 -15.30
C ALA A 75 -17.26 4.47 -14.94
N VAL A 76 -17.41 3.21 -15.33
CA VAL A 76 -16.38 2.17 -15.16
C VAL A 76 -15.14 2.57 -15.97
N THR A 77 -14.00 2.60 -15.29
CA THR A 77 -12.70 2.92 -15.89
C THR A 77 -12.07 1.68 -16.55
N PRO A 78 -11.07 1.85 -17.44
CA PRO A 78 -10.34 0.74 -18.05
C PRO A 78 -9.72 -0.20 -17.00
N SER A 79 -9.14 0.35 -15.94
CA SER A 79 -8.52 -0.43 -14.86
C SER A 79 -9.56 -1.26 -14.10
N LEU A 80 -10.69 -0.65 -13.70
CA LEU A 80 -11.76 -1.37 -13.01
C LEU A 80 -12.33 -2.51 -13.86
N ALA A 81 -12.66 -2.25 -15.14
CA ALA A 81 -13.17 -3.26 -16.05
C ALA A 81 -12.21 -4.45 -16.23
N ARG A 82 -10.90 -4.15 -16.38
CA ARG A 82 -9.86 -5.17 -16.50
C ARG A 82 -9.77 -6.06 -15.27
N TRP A 83 -9.67 -5.44 -14.08
CA TRP A 83 -9.52 -6.19 -12.83
C TRP A 83 -10.78 -6.99 -12.47
N GLU A 84 -11.93 -6.45 -12.77
CA GLU A 84 -13.20 -7.18 -12.62
C GLU A 84 -13.24 -8.42 -13.53
N ALA A 85 -12.90 -8.26 -14.81
CA ALA A 85 -12.89 -9.38 -15.76
C ALA A 85 -11.89 -10.48 -15.33
N ILE A 86 -10.68 -10.12 -14.90
CA ILE A 86 -9.67 -11.07 -14.41
C ILE A 86 -10.19 -11.85 -13.18
N ASN A 87 -10.89 -11.18 -12.27
CA ASN A 87 -11.33 -11.78 -11.01
C ASN A 87 -12.68 -12.48 -11.09
N THR A 88 -13.36 -12.41 -12.21
CA THR A 88 -14.65 -13.09 -12.46
C THR A 88 -14.56 -14.17 -13.53
N ASP A 89 -13.39 -14.44 -14.07
CA ASP A 89 -13.18 -15.52 -15.04
C ASP A 89 -13.34 -16.89 -14.37
N THR A 90 -14.36 -17.64 -14.79
CA THR A 90 -14.65 -18.99 -14.27
C THR A 90 -13.66 -20.06 -14.76
N LYS A 91 -12.88 -19.77 -15.80
CA LYS A 91 -11.87 -20.67 -16.36
C LYS A 91 -10.53 -20.58 -15.63
N ASP A 92 -10.34 -19.54 -14.82
CA ASP A 92 -9.12 -19.34 -14.05
C ASP A 92 -9.19 -20.06 -12.69
N SER A 93 -8.13 -19.93 -11.92
CA SER A 93 -7.98 -20.55 -10.62
C SER A 93 -9.11 -20.17 -9.65
N VAL A 94 -9.39 -21.03 -8.67
CA VAL A 94 -10.34 -20.75 -7.58
C VAL A 94 -10.02 -19.42 -6.88
N ALA A 95 -8.76 -18.96 -6.88
CA ALA A 95 -8.36 -17.70 -6.29
C ALA A 95 -8.92 -16.46 -7.00
N ARG A 96 -9.20 -16.56 -8.32
CA ARG A 96 -9.71 -15.44 -9.15
C ARG A 96 -11.19 -15.57 -9.51
N ASN A 97 -11.82 -16.70 -9.28
CA ASN A 97 -13.25 -16.87 -9.50
C ASN A 97 -14.05 -16.29 -8.32
N LEU A 98 -14.10 -14.96 -8.21
CA LEU A 98 -14.75 -14.28 -7.08
C LEU A 98 -16.29 -14.25 -7.20
N GLN A 99 -16.84 -14.49 -8.37
CA GLN A 99 -18.28 -14.57 -8.57
C GLN A 99 -18.95 -15.78 -7.85
N ARG A 100 -18.16 -16.68 -7.26
CA ARG A 100 -18.66 -17.74 -6.37
C ARG A 100 -19.21 -17.21 -5.03
N PHE A 101 -18.91 -15.95 -4.68
CA PHE A 101 -19.47 -15.27 -3.51
C PHE A 101 -20.70 -14.46 -3.94
N ASP A 102 -21.87 -14.81 -3.46
CA ASP A 102 -23.16 -14.25 -3.92
C ASP A 102 -23.23 -12.73 -3.80
N GLU A 103 -22.81 -12.16 -2.66
CA GLU A 103 -22.82 -10.71 -2.48
C GLU A 103 -21.77 -10.01 -3.36
N PHE A 104 -20.62 -10.62 -3.60
CA PHE A 104 -19.64 -10.10 -4.57
C PHE A 104 -20.27 -10.06 -5.97
N LYS A 105 -20.86 -11.18 -6.40
CA LYS A 105 -21.55 -11.27 -7.68
C LYS A 105 -22.63 -10.22 -7.83
N ARG A 106 -23.45 -10.03 -6.78
CA ARG A 106 -24.55 -9.05 -6.77
C ARG A 106 -24.05 -7.60 -6.92
N VAL A 107 -22.88 -7.27 -6.34
CA VAL A 107 -22.34 -5.90 -6.32
C VAL A 107 -21.46 -5.60 -7.53
N TYR A 108 -20.63 -6.55 -7.94
CA TYR A 108 -19.59 -6.34 -8.95
C TYR A 108 -19.89 -6.95 -10.32
N LEU A 109 -21.05 -7.56 -10.53
CA LEU A 109 -21.50 -7.98 -11.84
C LEU A 109 -22.84 -7.35 -12.18
N LYS A 110 -23.12 -7.24 -13.48
CA LYS A 110 -24.43 -6.83 -13.99
C LYS A 110 -25.51 -7.87 -13.66
N SER A 111 -26.77 -7.51 -13.77
CA SER A 111 -27.89 -8.39 -13.43
C SER A 111 -27.97 -9.68 -14.26
N ASP A 112 -27.36 -9.67 -15.46
CA ASP A 112 -27.23 -10.84 -16.32
C ASP A 112 -25.98 -11.70 -15.97
N GLY A 113 -25.21 -11.31 -14.97
CA GLY A 113 -23.99 -11.99 -14.53
C GLY A 113 -22.74 -11.65 -15.33
N SER A 114 -22.82 -10.75 -16.30
CA SER A 114 -21.66 -10.30 -17.07
C SER A 114 -20.86 -9.24 -16.29
N PRO A 115 -19.53 -9.13 -16.50
CA PRO A 115 -18.71 -8.05 -15.93
C PRO A 115 -19.07 -6.71 -16.58
N TYR A 116 -18.85 -5.63 -15.81
CA TYR A 116 -19.01 -4.28 -16.34
C TYR A 116 -17.96 -3.97 -17.41
N GLN A 117 -18.33 -3.13 -18.38
CA GLN A 117 -17.47 -2.66 -19.45
C GLN A 117 -17.09 -1.19 -19.22
N VAL A 118 -16.00 -0.75 -19.85
CA VAL A 118 -15.58 0.66 -19.81
C VAL A 118 -16.74 1.57 -20.23
N GLY A 119 -17.06 2.54 -19.38
CA GLY A 119 -18.16 3.48 -19.60
C GLY A 119 -19.52 3.05 -19.06
N ASP A 120 -19.70 1.80 -18.65
CA ASP A 120 -20.91 1.36 -17.95
C ASP A 120 -21.08 2.14 -16.64
N LEU A 121 -22.32 2.34 -16.20
CA LEU A 121 -22.60 3.02 -14.95
C LEU A 121 -22.57 2.04 -13.77
N PHE A 122 -21.55 2.15 -12.91
CA PHE A 122 -21.38 1.32 -11.72
C PHE A 122 -21.98 2.00 -10.48
N LYS A 123 -22.85 1.30 -9.75
CA LYS A 123 -23.57 1.79 -8.56
C LYS A 123 -23.42 0.84 -7.38
N GLN A 124 -23.33 1.42 -6.17
CA GLN A 124 -23.24 0.68 -4.91
C GLN A 124 -24.23 1.23 -3.88
N PRO A 125 -25.55 1.00 -4.04
CA PRO A 125 -26.57 1.63 -3.21
C PRO A 125 -26.49 1.25 -1.73
N ASP A 126 -26.04 0.02 -1.40
CA ASP A 126 -25.85 -0.38 -0.01
C ASP A 126 -24.65 0.32 0.63
N LEU A 127 -23.57 0.52 -0.12
CA LEU A 127 -22.43 1.33 0.33
C LEU A 127 -22.84 2.79 0.53
N ALA A 128 -23.69 3.34 -0.32
CA ALA A 128 -24.21 4.70 -0.14
C ALA A 128 -24.95 4.86 1.19
N LYS A 129 -25.79 3.89 1.56
CA LYS A 129 -26.48 3.87 2.88
C LYS A 129 -25.50 3.76 4.03
N THR A 130 -24.49 2.92 3.91
CA THR A 130 -23.43 2.76 4.94
C THR A 130 -22.65 4.06 5.12
N LEU A 131 -22.27 4.72 4.04
CA LEU A 131 -21.58 6.03 4.09
C LEU A 131 -22.47 7.11 4.70
N ASP A 132 -23.77 7.14 4.39
CA ASP A 132 -24.73 8.09 4.98
C ASP A 132 -24.88 7.86 6.50
N ILE A 133 -24.94 6.62 6.95
CA ILE A 133 -24.96 6.30 8.38
C ILE A 133 -23.68 6.79 9.06
N ILE A 134 -22.50 6.57 8.47
CA ILE A 134 -21.23 7.07 9.02
C ILE A 134 -21.21 8.61 9.04
N ALA A 135 -21.68 9.24 7.98
CA ALA A 135 -21.76 10.70 7.86
C ALA A 135 -22.63 11.34 8.95
N THR A 136 -23.79 10.73 9.22
CA THR A 136 -24.81 11.29 10.11
C THR A 136 -24.65 10.89 11.57
N LYS A 137 -24.17 9.65 11.84
CA LYS A 137 -24.04 9.11 13.20
C LYS A 137 -22.59 8.99 13.69
N GLY A 138 -21.62 9.30 12.84
CA GLY A 138 -20.19 9.24 13.16
C GLY A 138 -19.56 7.86 13.03
N ALA A 139 -18.23 7.81 13.11
CA ALA A 139 -17.42 6.62 12.95
C ALA A 139 -17.75 5.49 13.97
N LYS A 140 -18.25 5.86 15.15
CA LYS A 140 -18.63 4.91 16.20
C LYS A 140 -19.71 3.93 15.73
N GLU A 141 -20.59 4.37 14.83
CA GLU A 141 -21.66 3.51 14.28
C GLU A 141 -21.10 2.33 13.47
N PHE A 142 -19.95 2.54 12.80
CA PHE A 142 -19.25 1.49 12.07
C PHE A 142 -18.68 0.39 12.98
N TYR A 143 -18.24 0.74 14.19
CA TYR A 143 -17.59 -0.20 15.11
C TYR A 143 -18.48 -0.75 16.22
N GLN A 144 -19.56 -0.05 16.57
CA GLN A 144 -20.39 -0.39 17.73
C GLN A 144 -21.90 -0.35 17.42
N GLY A 145 -22.27 0.11 16.23
CA GLY A 145 -23.66 0.28 15.83
C GLY A 145 -24.19 -0.80 14.88
N SER A 146 -25.12 -0.39 14.03
CA SER A 146 -25.84 -1.27 13.10
C SER A 146 -24.92 -1.86 12.03
N ILE A 147 -23.90 -1.10 11.59
CA ILE A 147 -22.94 -1.56 10.55
C ILE A 147 -22.10 -2.72 11.10
N ALA A 148 -21.50 -2.56 12.30
CA ALA A 148 -20.75 -3.64 12.94
C ALA A 148 -21.58 -4.91 13.11
N LYS A 149 -22.84 -4.74 13.57
CA LYS A 149 -23.76 -5.87 13.77
C LYS A 149 -24.02 -6.62 12.46
N ALA A 150 -24.29 -5.91 11.37
CA ALA A 150 -24.53 -6.51 10.06
C ALA A 150 -23.29 -7.25 9.52
N ILE A 151 -22.11 -6.64 9.62
CA ILE A 151 -20.86 -7.25 9.17
C ILE A 151 -20.56 -8.52 9.97
N VAL A 152 -20.61 -8.46 11.32
CA VAL A 152 -20.31 -9.61 12.16
C VAL A 152 -21.32 -10.73 12.01
N GLN A 153 -22.60 -10.40 11.89
CA GLN A 153 -23.65 -11.38 11.65
C GLN A 153 -23.43 -12.15 10.34
N ASP A 154 -23.11 -11.44 9.26
CA ASP A 154 -22.84 -12.07 7.96
C ASP A 154 -21.56 -12.93 8.02
N LEU A 155 -20.48 -12.42 8.62
CA LEU A 155 -19.24 -13.17 8.80
C LEU A 155 -19.49 -14.47 9.56
N GLN A 156 -20.13 -14.41 10.73
CA GLN A 156 -20.34 -15.57 11.59
C GLN A 156 -21.30 -16.59 10.97
N ALA A 157 -22.33 -16.15 10.25
CA ALA A 157 -23.24 -17.03 9.53
C ALA A 157 -22.54 -17.86 8.45
N ASN A 158 -21.37 -17.40 7.97
CA ASN A 158 -20.57 -18.03 6.93
C ASN A 158 -19.21 -18.56 7.41
N GLY A 159 -19.03 -18.75 8.72
CA GLY A 159 -17.83 -19.34 9.32
C GLY A 159 -16.68 -18.35 9.55
N GLY A 160 -16.92 -17.05 9.41
CA GLY A 160 -15.97 -16.01 9.79
C GLY A 160 -15.78 -15.91 11.31
N VAL A 161 -14.64 -15.38 11.74
CA VAL A 161 -14.18 -15.45 13.14
C VAL A 161 -14.32 -14.16 13.94
N LEU A 162 -14.50 -13.02 13.28
CA LEU A 162 -14.61 -11.72 13.94
C LEU A 162 -15.90 -11.62 14.77
N THR A 163 -15.79 -10.93 15.90
CA THR A 163 -16.89 -10.68 16.84
C THR A 163 -17.18 -9.19 16.99
N LEU A 164 -18.33 -8.85 17.55
CA LEU A 164 -18.65 -7.46 17.93
C LEU A 164 -17.66 -6.87 18.92
N ASN A 165 -17.06 -7.71 19.76
CA ASN A 165 -16.06 -7.27 20.72
C ASN A 165 -14.76 -6.85 20.04
N ASP A 166 -14.36 -7.54 18.96
CA ASP A 166 -13.18 -7.16 18.17
C ASP A 166 -13.38 -5.80 17.50
N PHE A 167 -14.56 -5.56 16.91
CA PHE A 167 -14.91 -4.27 16.38
C PHE A 167 -14.92 -3.17 17.45
N LYS A 168 -15.54 -3.43 18.60
CA LYS A 168 -15.64 -2.47 19.71
C LYS A 168 -14.27 -2.07 20.29
N GLN A 169 -13.31 -3.01 20.32
CA GLN A 169 -11.97 -2.76 20.84
C GLN A 169 -11.03 -2.08 19.84
N HIS A 170 -11.44 -2.01 18.56
CA HIS A 170 -10.61 -1.42 17.53
C HIS A 170 -10.50 0.10 17.66
N THR A 171 -9.26 0.60 17.64
CA THR A 171 -8.91 2.01 17.55
C THR A 171 -7.78 2.22 16.57
N ALA A 172 -7.76 3.36 15.89
CA ALA A 172 -6.57 3.82 15.20
C ALA A 172 -5.61 4.45 16.21
N ASP A 173 -4.31 4.25 16.02
CA ASP A 173 -3.26 4.78 16.90
C ASP A 173 -2.51 5.92 16.21
N TRP A 174 -2.16 6.95 16.98
CA TRP A 174 -1.17 7.94 16.58
C TRP A 174 0.21 7.39 16.89
N VAL A 175 1.13 7.49 15.93
CA VAL A 175 2.49 6.99 16.04
C VAL A 175 3.50 8.00 15.51
N ASP A 176 4.72 7.96 16.03
CA ASP A 176 5.81 8.76 15.49
C ASP A 176 6.33 8.14 14.19
N PRO A 177 6.54 8.94 13.14
CA PRO A 177 7.11 8.44 11.90
C PRO A 177 8.57 8.04 12.08
N LEU A 178 9.00 7.04 11.31
CA LEU A 178 10.43 6.77 11.13
C LEU A 178 11.06 7.79 10.18
N SER A 179 12.35 8.05 10.36
CA SER A 179 13.06 8.95 9.45
C SER A 179 14.53 8.58 9.27
N VAL A 180 15.07 8.91 8.09
CA VAL A 180 16.50 8.91 7.78
C VAL A 180 16.86 10.18 7.00
N LYS A 181 18.12 10.58 7.07
CA LYS A 181 18.61 11.59 6.13
C LYS A 181 18.78 10.97 4.76
N TYR A 182 18.37 11.71 3.72
CA TYR A 182 18.69 11.38 2.34
C TYR A 182 19.15 12.65 1.61
N ARG A 183 20.44 12.72 1.32
CA ARG A 183 21.10 13.94 0.82
C ARG A 183 20.82 15.13 1.76
N GLN A 184 20.29 16.23 1.23
CA GLN A 184 19.93 17.43 1.99
C GLN A 184 18.54 17.36 2.67
N TYR A 185 17.80 16.28 2.48
CA TYR A 185 16.43 16.11 2.98
C TYR A 185 16.36 15.12 4.15
N THR A 186 15.25 15.14 4.86
CA THR A 186 14.86 14.08 5.78
C THR A 186 13.68 13.33 5.19
N ALA A 187 13.87 12.04 4.92
CA ALA A 187 12.82 11.14 4.43
C ALA A 187 12.09 10.51 5.61
N TYR A 188 10.76 10.50 5.53
CA TYR A 188 9.87 9.94 6.55
C TYR A 188 9.02 8.81 5.96
N ASN A 189 8.72 7.82 6.80
CA ASN A 189 7.80 6.74 6.48
C ASN A 189 7.12 6.16 7.72
N LEU A 190 6.17 5.26 7.54
CA LEU A 190 5.41 4.62 8.60
C LEU A 190 6.27 3.64 9.42
N PRO A 191 6.06 3.54 10.76
CA PRO A 191 6.75 2.55 11.59
C PRO A 191 6.19 1.13 11.42
N PRO A 192 6.83 0.10 12.01
CA PRO A 192 6.23 -1.23 12.12
C PRO A 192 4.86 -1.21 12.83
N ASN A 193 3.99 -2.04 12.43
CA ASN A 193 4.01 -3.26 11.63
C ASN A 193 4.03 -3.05 10.09
N THR A 194 4.21 -1.81 9.60
CA THR A 194 4.35 -1.55 8.16
C THR A 194 5.81 -1.64 7.71
N GLN A 195 6.02 -1.84 6.39
CA GLN A 195 7.37 -1.97 5.82
C GLN A 195 8.06 -0.62 5.52
N GLY A 196 7.61 0.48 6.14
CA GLY A 196 8.23 1.79 5.95
C GLY A 196 9.72 1.83 6.32
N MET A 197 10.14 0.99 7.28
CA MET A 197 11.55 0.81 7.61
C MET A 197 12.37 0.38 6.39
N ALA A 198 11.89 -0.58 5.60
CA ALA A 198 12.63 -1.06 4.43
C ALA A 198 12.81 0.03 3.36
N SER A 199 11.79 0.88 3.13
CA SER A 199 11.93 2.04 2.25
C SER A 199 13.04 3.00 2.72
N LEU A 200 13.12 3.22 4.02
CA LEU A 200 14.14 4.11 4.61
C LEU A 200 15.53 3.48 4.61
N GLU A 201 15.64 2.16 4.85
CA GLU A 201 16.91 1.42 4.76
C GLU A 201 17.48 1.48 3.34
N ILE A 202 16.65 1.32 2.29
CA ILE A 202 17.11 1.46 0.90
C ILE A 202 17.74 2.85 0.71
N LEU A 203 17.09 3.94 1.15
CA LEU A 203 17.66 5.28 1.04
C LEU A 203 18.95 5.45 1.85
N ASN A 204 19.00 4.84 3.04
CA ASN A 204 20.18 4.90 3.90
C ASN A 204 21.39 4.17 3.28
N ILE A 205 21.14 3.02 2.61
CA ILE A 205 22.16 2.33 1.82
C ILE A 205 22.63 3.21 0.65
N LEU A 206 21.70 3.79 -0.12
CA LEU A 206 21.99 4.64 -1.27
C LEU A 206 22.75 5.92 -0.93
N ASN A 207 22.69 6.40 0.31
CA ASN A 207 23.49 7.51 0.76
C ASN A 207 25.02 7.27 0.63
N ASN A 208 25.44 6.02 0.60
CA ASN A 208 26.85 5.63 0.49
C ASN A 208 27.36 5.58 -0.96
N PHE A 209 26.48 5.85 -1.94
CA PHE A 209 26.84 5.88 -3.36
C PHE A 209 26.61 7.27 -3.97
N ASN A 210 27.45 7.64 -4.92
CA ASN A 210 27.21 8.81 -5.76
C ASN A 210 26.23 8.44 -6.89
N VAL A 211 24.93 8.35 -6.55
CA VAL A 211 23.89 7.90 -7.48
C VAL A 211 23.81 8.80 -8.72
N SER A 212 23.98 10.13 -8.55
CA SER A 212 23.93 11.08 -9.66
C SER A 212 25.07 10.92 -10.70
N ALA A 213 26.16 10.21 -10.33
CA ALA A 213 27.24 9.88 -11.27
C ALA A 213 26.97 8.61 -12.08
N ILE A 214 25.96 7.81 -11.72
CA ILE A 214 25.53 6.64 -12.45
C ILE A 214 24.46 7.07 -13.46
N PRO A 215 24.57 6.77 -14.76
CA PRO A 215 23.53 7.15 -15.71
C PRO A 215 22.17 6.56 -15.33
N GLU A 216 21.14 7.41 -15.23
CA GLU A 216 19.77 6.95 -14.95
C GLU A 216 19.32 5.96 -16.04
N GLY A 217 18.61 4.90 -15.64
CA GLY A 217 18.15 3.85 -16.56
C GLY A 217 19.25 2.88 -17.02
N SER A 218 20.50 3.03 -16.59
CA SER A 218 21.59 2.09 -16.88
C SER A 218 21.47 0.80 -16.09
N ALA A 219 22.20 -0.24 -16.51
CA ALA A 219 22.29 -1.49 -15.77
C ALA A 219 22.87 -1.28 -14.37
N ASP A 220 23.82 -0.35 -14.21
CA ASP A 220 24.40 0.00 -12.91
C ASP A 220 23.36 0.62 -11.98
N TYR A 221 22.52 1.52 -12.49
CA TYR A 221 21.44 2.13 -11.73
C TYR A 221 20.45 1.08 -11.23
N TYR A 222 19.91 0.25 -12.11
CA TYR A 222 18.97 -0.80 -11.71
C TYR A 222 19.61 -1.82 -10.78
N HIS A 223 20.84 -2.24 -11.06
CA HIS A 223 21.56 -3.19 -10.22
C HIS A 223 21.73 -2.66 -8.79
N LEU A 224 22.19 -1.42 -8.64
CA LEU A 224 22.36 -0.79 -7.33
C LEU A 224 21.05 -0.74 -6.52
N LEU A 225 19.95 -0.33 -7.16
CA LEU A 225 18.66 -0.24 -6.45
C LEU A 225 18.13 -1.63 -6.08
N VAL A 226 18.32 -2.63 -6.94
CA VAL A 226 17.92 -4.02 -6.67
C VAL A 226 18.73 -4.60 -5.51
N GLU A 227 20.05 -4.42 -5.49
CA GLU A 227 20.89 -4.94 -4.42
C GLU A 227 20.61 -4.22 -3.08
N ALA A 228 20.41 -2.90 -3.09
CA ALA A 228 19.98 -2.15 -1.91
C ALA A 228 18.61 -2.64 -1.38
N THR A 229 17.70 -3.01 -2.28
CA THR A 229 16.41 -3.60 -1.91
C THR A 229 16.59 -4.97 -1.25
N LYS A 230 17.44 -5.84 -1.80
CA LYS A 230 17.71 -7.17 -1.23
C LYS A 230 18.25 -7.05 0.19
N GLU A 231 19.21 -6.15 0.42
CA GLU A 231 19.78 -5.91 1.75
C GLU A 231 18.71 -5.42 2.76
N ALA A 232 17.89 -4.46 2.38
CA ALA A 232 16.81 -3.96 3.24
C ALA A 232 15.72 -5.03 3.50
N PHE A 233 15.46 -5.90 2.54
CA PHE A 233 14.45 -6.96 2.69
C PHE A 233 14.91 -8.10 3.58
N ILE A 234 16.22 -8.35 3.70
CA ILE A 234 16.77 -9.29 4.70
C ILE A 234 16.36 -8.85 6.11
N ASP A 235 16.52 -7.58 6.44
CA ASP A 235 16.15 -7.04 7.75
C ASP A 235 14.63 -6.98 7.93
N ARG A 236 13.92 -6.56 6.91
CA ARG A 236 12.45 -6.56 6.91
C ARG A 236 11.89 -7.93 7.25
N ASP A 237 12.31 -8.96 6.53
CA ASP A 237 11.76 -10.30 6.65
C ASP A 237 12.15 -10.95 7.99
N LYS A 238 13.29 -10.56 8.53
CA LYS A 238 13.77 -11.03 9.84
C LYS A 238 13.03 -10.41 11.03
N TYR A 239 12.67 -9.13 10.95
CA TYR A 239 12.24 -8.39 12.12
C TYR A 239 10.81 -7.88 12.06
N LEU A 240 10.22 -7.71 10.85
CA LEU A 240 8.98 -6.97 10.72
C LEU A 240 7.75 -7.76 11.17
N THR A 241 7.15 -7.26 12.25
CA THR A 241 5.92 -7.77 12.86
C THR A 241 5.29 -6.68 13.73
N ASP A 242 4.30 -7.03 14.55
CA ASP A 242 3.77 -6.14 15.59
C ASP A 242 4.83 -5.91 16.69
N PRO A 243 5.29 -4.65 16.89
CA PRO A 243 6.32 -4.34 17.88
C PRO A 243 5.88 -4.62 19.34
N LYS A 244 4.58 -4.80 19.59
CA LYS A 244 4.06 -5.22 20.92
C LYS A 244 4.34 -6.69 21.21
N PHE A 245 4.62 -7.50 20.19
CA PHE A 245 4.87 -8.94 20.32
C PHE A 245 6.33 -9.33 20.15
N SER A 246 7.09 -8.56 19.38
CA SER A 246 8.53 -8.78 19.20
C SER A 246 9.26 -7.45 19.03
N PRO A 247 10.35 -7.21 19.79
CA PRO A 247 11.11 -5.98 19.68
C PRO A 247 11.80 -5.89 18.32
N ILE A 248 11.70 -4.73 17.69
CA ILE A 248 12.36 -4.43 16.41
C ILE A 248 13.45 -3.40 16.67
N PRO A 249 14.72 -3.69 16.36
CA PRO A 249 15.85 -2.81 16.70
C PRO A 249 15.96 -1.62 15.73
N LEU A 250 14.91 -0.81 15.59
CA LEU A 250 14.78 0.27 14.59
C LEU A 250 15.93 1.27 14.64
N LYS A 251 16.40 1.62 15.86
CA LYS A 251 17.53 2.55 16.02
C LYS A 251 18.81 2.03 15.37
N PHE A 252 19.03 0.72 15.44
CA PHE A 252 20.17 0.07 14.76
C PHE A 252 19.92 -0.02 13.26
N LEU A 253 18.78 -0.56 12.82
CA LEU A 253 18.45 -0.80 11.42
C LEU A 253 18.48 0.50 10.58
N LEU A 254 18.03 1.62 11.16
CA LEU A 254 18.01 2.92 10.49
C LEU A 254 19.26 3.78 10.79
N SER A 255 20.29 3.22 11.44
CA SER A 255 21.52 3.96 11.68
C SER A 255 22.35 4.13 10.41
N GLU A 256 23.07 5.24 10.30
CA GLU A 256 24.00 5.49 9.19
C GLU A 256 25.06 4.38 9.08
N GLN A 257 25.54 3.87 10.23
CA GLN A 257 26.54 2.80 10.24
C GLN A 257 25.99 1.52 9.65
N HIS A 258 24.76 1.12 9.99
CA HIS A 258 24.13 -0.07 9.41
C HIS A 258 23.95 0.06 7.89
N GLY A 259 23.46 1.21 7.42
CA GLY A 259 23.37 1.49 5.98
C GLY A 259 24.72 1.45 5.27
N LYS A 260 25.80 1.91 5.92
CA LYS A 260 27.15 1.78 5.39
C LYS A 260 27.64 0.34 5.31
N ASP A 261 27.35 -0.46 6.35
CA ASP A 261 27.74 -1.87 6.39
C ASP A 261 26.99 -2.68 5.32
N GLN A 262 25.70 -2.36 5.10
CA GLN A 262 24.90 -2.94 4.01
C GLN A 262 25.45 -2.53 2.64
N ALA A 263 25.78 -1.26 2.45
CA ALA A 263 26.34 -0.75 1.20
C ALA A 263 27.68 -1.44 0.83
N GLN A 264 28.51 -1.78 1.81
CA GLN A 264 29.77 -2.49 1.59
C GLN A 264 29.59 -3.93 1.11
N ARG A 265 28.41 -4.53 1.31
CA ARG A 265 28.10 -5.89 0.81
C ARG A 265 27.65 -5.91 -0.65
N ILE A 266 27.32 -4.75 -1.20
CA ILE A 266 26.88 -4.64 -2.60
C ILE A 266 28.08 -4.76 -3.53
N ASP A 267 28.11 -5.79 -4.35
CA ASP A 267 29.07 -5.96 -5.44
C ASP A 267 28.44 -5.47 -6.75
N MET A 268 28.92 -4.35 -7.26
CA MET A 268 28.38 -3.73 -8.49
C MET A 268 28.58 -4.58 -9.75
N SER A 269 29.43 -5.60 -9.69
CA SER A 269 29.71 -6.50 -10.82
C SER A 269 28.89 -7.80 -10.79
N LYS A 270 28.31 -8.15 -9.63
CA LYS A 270 27.65 -9.45 -9.43
C LYS A 270 26.44 -9.32 -8.52
N ALA A 271 25.35 -9.95 -8.92
CA ALA A 271 24.16 -10.02 -8.08
C ALA A 271 24.39 -10.87 -6.83
N ALA A 272 23.88 -10.42 -5.68
CA ALA A 272 23.78 -11.24 -4.48
C ALA A 272 22.92 -12.48 -4.77
N GLY A 273 23.19 -13.58 -4.05
CA GLY A 273 22.42 -14.80 -4.16
C GLY A 273 20.93 -14.60 -3.92
N LYS A 274 20.12 -15.60 -4.23
CA LYS A 274 18.66 -15.54 -4.06
C LYS A 274 18.31 -15.36 -2.58
N ASN A 275 17.57 -14.32 -2.27
CA ASN A 275 16.82 -14.24 -1.02
C ASN A 275 15.68 -15.27 -1.05
N PRO A 276 15.20 -15.76 0.10
CA PRO A 276 14.03 -16.62 0.13
C PRO A 276 12.86 -15.97 -0.61
N PRO A 277 11.95 -16.77 -1.20
CA PRO A 277 10.79 -16.25 -1.91
C PRO A 277 9.97 -15.38 -0.97
N LEU A 278 9.63 -14.17 -1.44
CA LEU A 278 8.76 -13.28 -0.71
C LEU A 278 7.32 -13.80 -0.80
N GLU A 279 6.58 -13.80 0.31
CA GLU A 279 5.15 -14.17 0.35
C GLU A 279 4.31 -13.18 -0.46
N PRO A 280 3.22 -13.58 -1.17
CA PRO A 280 2.62 -12.77 -2.20
C PRO A 280 1.62 -11.72 -1.73
N LYS A 281 1.42 -10.71 -2.58
CA LYS A 281 0.15 -10.08 -2.96
C LYS A 281 -0.11 -8.70 -2.36
N GLY A 282 -0.60 -7.73 -3.17
CA GLY A 282 -1.15 -6.49 -2.65
C GLY A 282 -1.71 -5.59 -3.74
N ASP A 283 -2.95 -5.16 -3.54
CA ASP A 283 -3.55 -4.01 -4.21
C ASP A 283 -3.79 -2.92 -3.17
N THR A 284 -3.62 -1.64 -3.58
CA THR A 284 -3.55 -0.52 -2.65
C THR A 284 -3.89 0.76 -3.39
N VAL A 285 -4.32 1.81 -2.68
CA VAL A 285 -4.40 3.15 -3.23
C VAL A 285 -3.57 4.11 -2.38
N TRP A 286 -2.75 4.92 -3.06
CA TRP A 286 -2.05 6.06 -2.47
C TRP A 286 -2.64 7.35 -2.99
N LEU A 287 -2.71 8.38 -2.14
CA LEU A 287 -3.03 9.74 -2.53
C LEU A 287 -2.19 10.75 -1.75
N GLY A 288 -1.85 11.86 -2.41
CA GLY A 288 -1.19 13.00 -1.81
C GLY A 288 -2.05 14.24 -1.94
N VAL A 289 -2.01 15.11 -0.94
CA VAL A 289 -2.68 16.41 -0.95
C VAL A 289 -1.76 17.45 -0.34
N ILE A 290 -1.76 18.64 -0.91
CA ILE A 290 -1.21 19.85 -0.30
C ILE A 290 -2.18 21.00 -0.46
N ASP A 291 -2.38 21.76 0.61
CA ASP A 291 -3.22 22.95 0.57
C ASP A 291 -2.37 24.24 0.40
N LYS A 292 -3.06 25.37 0.21
CA LYS A 292 -2.43 26.68 0.05
C LYS A 292 -1.62 27.15 1.26
N ASP A 293 -1.90 26.60 2.45
CA ASP A 293 -1.22 26.94 3.70
C ASP A 293 0.02 26.04 3.93
N GLY A 294 0.27 25.10 3.01
CA GLY A 294 1.41 24.17 3.06
C GLY A 294 1.17 22.95 3.94
N ASN A 295 -0.07 22.70 4.38
CA ASN A 295 -0.40 21.43 5.04
C ASN A 295 -0.35 20.32 4.00
N ALA A 296 0.37 19.26 4.32
CA ALA A 296 0.64 18.18 3.40
C ALA A 296 0.18 16.83 3.97
N VAL A 297 -0.44 16.01 3.15
CA VAL A 297 -0.91 14.68 3.49
C VAL A 297 -0.34 13.66 2.49
N SER A 298 0.24 12.59 3.00
CA SER A 298 0.53 11.36 2.26
C SER A 298 -0.32 10.26 2.88
N LEU A 299 -1.32 9.77 2.14
CA LEU A 299 -2.26 8.77 2.62
C LEU A 299 -2.20 7.52 1.78
N ILE A 300 -2.20 6.37 2.44
CA ILE A 300 -2.25 5.07 1.78
C ILE A 300 -3.28 4.19 2.49
N GLN A 301 -4.09 3.48 1.71
CA GLN A 301 -5.09 2.55 2.22
C GLN A 301 -5.20 1.33 1.32
N SER A 302 -5.58 0.18 1.90
CA SER A 302 -5.62 -1.08 1.18
C SER A 302 -6.61 -2.05 1.80
N ILE A 303 -7.19 -2.88 0.95
CA ILE A 303 -7.87 -4.11 1.35
C ILE A 303 -7.00 -5.34 1.08
N TYR A 304 -5.76 -5.14 0.69
CA TYR A 304 -4.65 -6.01 0.37
C TYR A 304 -4.72 -6.61 -1.02
N HIS A 305 -5.43 -7.71 -1.30
CA HIS A 305 -5.61 -8.19 -2.69
C HIS A 305 -6.60 -7.32 -3.45
N ASP A 306 -6.52 -7.35 -4.77
CA ASP A 306 -7.62 -6.95 -5.62
C ASP A 306 -8.93 -7.57 -5.08
N PHE A 307 -9.91 -6.73 -4.80
CA PHE A 307 -11.16 -7.11 -4.12
C PHE A 307 -11.01 -7.81 -2.75
N GLY A 308 -9.88 -7.64 -2.05
CA GLY A 308 -9.67 -8.09 -0.67
C GLY A 308 -9.98 -9.56 -0.43
N SER A 309 -10.83 -9.84 0.54
CA SER A 309 -11.34 -11.18 0.81
C SER A 309 -12.40 -11.67 -0.19
N ALA A 310 -12.88 -10.82 -1.08
CA ALA A 310 -14.08 -10.98 -1.90
C ALA A 310 -15.40 -11.05 -1.09
N VAL A 311 -15.35 -10.87 0.21
CA VAL A 311 -16.54 -10.81 1.07
C VAL A 311 -17.06 -9.39 1.09
N VAL A 312 -18.20 -9.16 0.45
CA VAL A 312 -19.02 -7.96 0.64
C VAL A 312 -20.01 -8.29 1.75
N ALA A 313 -19.89 -7.59 2.88
CA ALA A 313 -20.77 -7.87 4.02
C ALA A 313 -22.22 -7.52 3.65
N LYS A 314 -23.11 -8.51 3.78
CA LYS A 314 -24.50 -8.47 3.27
C LYS A 314 -25.27 -7.23 3.76
N GLY A 315 -25.87 -6.50 2.82
CA GLY A 315 -26.69 -5.33 3.09
C GLY A 315 -25.91 -4.07 3.47
N THR A 316 -24.55 -4.14 3.56
CA THR A 316 -23.70 -2.99 3.91
C THR A 316 -22.94 -2.42 2.71
N GLY A 317 -22.72 -3.22 1.67
CA GLY A 317 -21.83 -2.86 0.56
C GLY A 317 -20.35 -2.76 0.95
N VAL A 318 -19.98 -3.12 2.17
CA VAL A 318 -18.59 -3.05 2.66
C VAL A 318 -17.81 -4.26 2.19
N LEU A 319 -16.83 -4.04 1.32
CA LEU A 319 -15.87 -5.05 0.89
C LEU A 319 -14.76 -5.19 1.93
N LEU A 320 -14.57 -6.41 2.45
CA LEU A 320 -13.65 -6.68 3.54
C LEU A 320 -12.24 -7.04 3.03
N GLN A 321 -11.24 -6.55 3.75
CA GLN A 321 -9.84 -6.85 3.49
C GLN A 321 -9.47 -8.30 3.76
N ASN A 322 -8.36 -8.78 3.18
CA ASN A 322 -7.77 -10.08 3.48
C ASN A 322 -6.34 -9.98 4.04
N ARG A 323 -6.03 -8.90 4.75
CA ARG A 323 -4.69 -8.65 5.30
C ARG A 323 -4.21 -9.75 6.24
N GLY A 324 -5.10 -10.40 6.97
CA GLY A 324 -4.74 -11.49 7.89
C GLY A 324 -4.11 -12.71 7.21
N SER A 325 -4.21 -12.83 5.89
CA SER A 325 -3.51 -13.89 5.14
C SER A 325 -1.97 -13.75 5.16
N PHE A 326 -1.46 -12.63 5.68
CA PHE A 326 -0.02 -12.42 5.89
C PHE A 326 0.54 -13.09 7.14
N PHE A 327 -0.30 -13.47 8.09
CA PHE A 327 0.19 -14.23 9.23
C PHE A 327 0.79 -15.57 8.79
N SER A 328 1.87 -15.97 9.45
CA SER A 328 2.40 -17.33 9.34
C SER A 328 1.69 -18.25 10.33
N LEU A 329 1.49 -19.51 9.96
CA LEU A 329 1.04 -20.58 10.89
C LEU A 329 2.24 -21.30 11.52
N ASP A 330 3.49 -21.03 11.06
CA ASP A 330 4.69 -21.53 11.72
C ASP A 330 4.91 -20.77 13.04
N PRO A 331 4.87 -21.44 14.21
CA PRO A 331 5.04 -20.80 15.50
C PRO A 331 6.44 -20.17 15.70
N ASN A 332 7.42 -20.53 14.88
CA ASN A 332 8.77 -19.97 14.92
C ASN A 332 8.93 -18.73 14.05
N HIS A 333 7.94 -18.41 13.23
CA HIS A 333 7.99 -17.26 12.35
C HIS A 333 7.69 -15.96 13.11
N VAL A 334 8.46 -14.89 12.89
CA VAL A 334 8.27 -13.60 13.60
C VAL A 334 6.85 -13.06 13.47
N ASN A 335 6.21 -13.26 12.30
CA ASN A 335 4.83 -12.84 12.03
C ASN A 335 3.82 -14.00 12.18
N HIS A 336 4.06 -14.95 13.11
CA HIS A 336 3.08 -16.01 13.35
C HIS A 336 1.79 -15.45 13.95
N LEU A 337 0.69 -16.19 13.72
CA LEU A 337 -0.64 -15.79 14.19
C LEU A 337 -0.75 -15.87 15.71
N GLU A 338 -1.09 -14.75 16.34
CA GLU A 338 -1.40 -14.66 17.76
C GLU A 338 -2.64 -13.78 18.00
N PRO A 339 -3.42 -14.06 19.07
CA PRO A 339 -4.56 -13.21 19.44
C PRO A 339 -4.13 -11.74 19.65
N LYS A 340 -4.88 -10.80 19.10
CA LYS A 340 -4.65 -9.35 19.20
C LYS A 340 -3.36 -8.82 18.54
N LYS A 341 -2.62 -9.66 17.84
CA LYS A 341 -1.43 -9.27 17.11
C LYS A 341 -1.80 -8.60 15.79
N ARG A 342 -1.10 -7.52 15.45
CA ARG A 342 -1.12 -6.94 14.11
C ARG A 342 -0.20 -7.73 13.18
N THR A 343 -0.68 -8.06 12.00
CA THR A 343 0.19 -8.70 11.02
C THR A 343 1.11 -7.69 10.35
N PHE A 344 2.22 -8.16 9.80
CA PHE A 344 3.02 -7.40 8.83
C PHE A 344 2.13 -6.74 7.77
N HIS A 345 2.42 -5.47 7.46
CA HIS A 345 1.67 -4.68 6.50
C HIS A 345 2.56 -4.01 5.47
N THR A 346 2.12 -4.00 4.22
CA THR A 346 2.89 -3.42 3.10
C THR A 346 2.68 -1.93 2.87
N LEU A 347 1.83 -1.26 3.62
CA LEU A 347 1.53 0.17 3.43
C LEU A 347 2.75 1.06 3.70
N ASN A 348 3.01 1.98 2.77
CA ASN A 348 4.07 2.97 2.84
C ASN A 348 3.57 4.33 2.37
N ALA A 349 3.41 5.28 3.28
CA ALA A 349 3.13 6.67 2.94
C ALA A 349 4.39 7.51 3.21
N ALA A 350 5.06 7.93 2.15
CA ALA A 350 6.34 8.61 2.25
C ALA A 350 6.24 10.13 2.07
N MET A 351 7.14 10.84 2.71
CA MET A 351 7.30 12.29 2.58
C MET A 351 8.77 12.67 2.81
N MET A 352 9.26 13.68 2.10
CA MET A 352 10.54 14.31 2.38
C MET A 352 10.36 15.75 2.82
N LEU A 353 11.11 16.16 3.84
CA LEU A 353 11.15 17.52 4.33
C LEU A 353 12.55 18.10 4.13
N ASP A 354 12.61 19.44 3.93
CA ASP A 354 13.86 20.19 3.91
C ASP A 354 14.40 20.42 5.34
N GLN A 355 15.53 21.12 5.43
CA GLN A 355 16.18 21.46 6.70
C GLN A 355 15.33 22.37 7.60
N ASN A 356 14.31 23.04 7.05
CA ASN A 356 13.37 23.87 7.79
C ASN A 356 12.09 23.11 8.17
N ASN A 357 12.09 21.78 8.04
CA ASN A 357 10.91 20.92 8.24
C ASN A 357 9.73 21.27 7.34
N GLN A 358 9.98 21.72 6.11
CA GLN A 358 8.94 22.01 5.15
C GLN A 358 8.84 20.87 4.13
N PRO A 359 7.63 20.39 3.77
CA PRO A 359 7.46 19.35 2.78
C PRO A 359 8.04 19.77 1.42
N VAL A 360 8.82 18.91 0.79
CA VAL A 360 9.40 19.12 -0.54
C VAL A 360 8.97 18.04 -1.53
N LEU A 361 8.73 16.81 -1.04
CA LEU A 361 8.25 15.70 -1.85
C LEU A 361 7.28 14.84 -1.04
N ILE A 362 6.08 14.64 -1.56
CA ILE A 362 5.07 13.74 -1.03
C ILE A 362 4.90 12.66 -2.08
N TYR A 363 5.12 11.39 -1.75
CA TYR A 363 5.15 10.34 -2.75
C TYR A 363 4.74 8.98 -2.19
N GLY A 364 4.27 8.13 -3.07
CA GLY A 364 3.88 6.77 -2.73
C GLY A 364 3.36 6.00 -3.93
N THR A 365 3.01 4.76 -3.70
CA THR A 365 2.55 3.85 -4.74
C THR A 365 1.68 2.76 -4.14
N MET A 366 0.81 2.18 -4.93
CA MET A 366 0.34 0.81 -4.67
C MET A 366 1.42 -0.19 -5.11
N GLY A 367 1.24 -1.46 -4.82
CA GLY A 367 2.08 -2.54 -5.33
C GLY A 367 2.70 -3.45 -4.26
N GLY A 368 2.08 -3.56 -3.09
CA GLY A 368 2.49 -4.51 -2.05
C GLY A 368 3.97 -4.36 -1.68
N GLU A 369 4.74 -5.42 -1.90
CA GLU A 369 6.20 -5.44 -1.63
C GLU A 369 7.02 -4.61 -2.64
N GLY A 370 6.45 -4.22 -3.76
CA GLY A 370 7.05 -3.27 -4.69
C GLY A 370 7.08 -1.83 -4.19
N GLN A 371 6.31 -1.49 -3.14
CA GLN A 371 6.22 -0.10 -2.67
C GLN A 371 7.57 0.51 -2.26
N PRO A 372 8.43 -0.14 -1.45
CA PRO A 372 9.76 0.39 -1.12
C PRO A 372 10.63 0.61 -2.36
N GLN A 373 10.55 -0.28 -3.32
CA GLN A 373 11.33 -0.26 -4.56
C GLN A 373 10.95 0.92 -5.46
N THR A 374 9.63 1.10 -5.68
CA THR A 374 9.11 2.23 -6.45
C THR A 374 9.36 3.56 -5.74
N GLN A 375 9.25 3.62 -4.42
CA GLN A 375 9.59 4.82 -3.64
C GLN A 375 11.07 5.19 -3.80
N ALA A 376 11.98 4.21 -3.77
CA ALA A 376 13.40 4.45 -3.99
C ALA A 376 13.68 4.97 -5.42
N ALA A 377 13.01 4.43 -6.44
CA ALA A 377 13.11 4.92 -7.81
C ALA A 377 12.63 6.36 -7.95
N ILE A 378 11.49 6.73 -7.36
CA ILE A 378 10.98 8.11 -7.40
C ILE A 378 11.93 9.05 -6.64
N ALA A 379 12.37 8.66 -5.44
CA ALA A 379 13.26 9.46 -4.61
C ALA A 379 14.59 9.77 -5.31
N THR A 380 15.25 8.75 -5.88
CA THR A 380 16.50 8.94 -6.62
C THR A 380 16.31 9.80 -7.86
N ARG A 381 15.27 9.57 -8.64
CA ARG A 381 14.99 10.34 -9.87
C ARG A 381 14.74 11.80 -9.59
N VAL A 382 13.97 12.11 -8.56
CA VAL A 382 13.68 13.50 -8.19
C VAL A 382 14.87 14.17 -7.51
N VAL A 383 15.53 13.48 -6.55
CA VAL A 383 16.56 14.09 -5.70
C VAL A 383 17.94 14.04 -6.33
N ASP A 384 18.36 12.89 -6.89
CA ASP A 384 19.72 12.72 -7.42
C ASP A 384 19.83 13.16 -8.89
N TYR A 385 18.76 12.97 -9.70
CA TYR A 385 18.77 13.32 -11.11
C TYR A 385 18.02 14.61 -11.45
N GLY A 386 17.27 15.18 -10.50
CA GLY A 386 16.52 16.43 -10.73
C GLY A 386 15.35 16.29 -11.72
N MET A 387 14.86 15.07 -11.94
CA MET A 387 13.72 14.84 -12.81
C MET A 387 12.45 15.50 -12.24
N SER A 388 11.56 15.95 -13.09
CA SER A 388 10.22 16.34 -12.67
C SER A 388 9.48 15.13 -12.09
N VAL A 389 8.50 15.37 -11.22
CA VAL A 389 7.72 14.27 -10.64
C VAL A 389 7.01 13.42 -11.69
N GLN A 390 6.58 14.03 -12.83
CA GLN A 390 5.93 13.28 -13.90
C GLN A 390 6.92 12.38 -14.64
N GLU A 391 8.12 12.88 -14.96
CA GLU A 391 9.18 12.07 -15.56
C GLU A 391 9.57 10.92 -14.62
N ALA A 392 9.79 11.19 -13.33
CA ALA A 392 10.17 10.20 -12.34
C ALA A 392 9.13 9.07 -12.17
N VAL A 393 7.83 9.42 -12.19
CA VAL A 393 6.72 8.46 -12.08
C VAL A 393 6.53 7.68 -13.38
N ALA A 394 6.65 8.34 -14.55
CA ALA A 394 6.44 7.70 -15.85
C ALA A 394 7.63 6.85 -16.32
N ALA A 395 8.85 7.10 -15.82
CA ALA A 395 10.06 6.38 -16.23
C ALA A 395 9.94 4.86 -16.05
N PRO A 396 10.66 4.06 -16.88
CA PRO A 396 10.63 2.60 -16.78
C PRO A 396 10.94 2.11 -15.37
N ARG A 397 10.18 1.13 -14.90
CA ARG A 397 10.33 0.55 -13.56
C ARG A 397 10.76 -0.90 -13.58
N TRP A 398 11.19 -1.34 -12.44
CA TRP A 398 11.62 -2.69 -12.11
C TRP A 398 10.93 -3.17 -10.84
N LEU A 399 10.88 -4.48 -10.65
CA LEU A 399 10.34 -5.10 -9.46
C LEU A 399 11.13 -6.39 -9.16
N TYR A 400 11.84 -6.42 -8.05
CA TYR A 400 12.41 -7.64 -7.52
C TYR A 400 11.36 -8.38 -6.69
N GLY A 401 11.18 -9.68 -7.00
CA GLY A 401 10.11 -10.45 -6.38
C GLY A 401 8.77 -10.21 -7.06
N ARG A 402 7.75 -9.83 -6.31
CA ARG A 402 6.37 -9.73 -6.83
C ARG A 402 5.56 -8.62 -6.22
N THR A 403 4.52 -8.19 -6.92
CA THR A 403 3.45 -7.33 -6.43
C THR A 403 2.22 -8.18 -6.07
N TRP A 404 1.84 -9.11 -6.93
CA TRP A 404 0.77 -10.12 -6.76
C TRP A 404 1.10 -11.39 -7.54
N GLY A 405 0.36 -12.48 -7.28
CA GLY A 405 0.55 -13.76 -7.95
C GLY A 405 1.37 -14.78 -7.17
N ALA A 406 2.02 -15.72 -7.89
CA ALA A 406 2.83 -16.78 -7.30
C ALA A 406 4.17 -16.24 -6.74
N GLU A 407 4.79 -17.00 -5.84
CA GLU A 407 6.13 -16.70 -5.34
C GLU A 407 7.13 -16.50 -6.47
N SER A 408 7.96 -15.47 -6.36
CA SER A 408 8.92 -15.14 -7.40
C SER A 408 10.18 -14.48 -6.82
N ASN A 409 11.32 -14.92 -7.29
CA ASN A 409 12.63 -14.31 -7.04
C ASN A 409 13.18 -13.64 -8.30
N THR A 410 12.33 -13.41 -9.31
CA THR A 410 12.76 -12.77 -10.56
C THR A 410 12.88 -11.26 -10.38
N LEU A 411 13.80 -10.67 -11.13
CA LEU A 411 13.87 -9.25 -11.37
C LEU A 411 13.03 -8.93 -12.62
N LYS A 412 11.83 -8.40 -12.41
CA LYS A 412 10.95 -7.96 -13.48
C LYS A 412 11.36 -6.59 -13.97
N LEU A 413 11.47 -6.43 -15.27
CA LEU A 413 11.79 -5.18 -15.94
C LEU A 413 10.66 -4.84 -16.92
N GLU A 414 10.23 -3.59 -16.96
CA GLU A 414 9.33 -3.13 -18.04
C GLU A 414 10.01 -3.22 -19.41
N GLY A 415 9.23 -3.53 -20.44
CA GLY A 415 9.70 -3.68 -21.82
C GLY A 415 10.38 -2.44 -22.40
N ARG A 416 10.14 -1.26 -21.80
CA ARG A 416 10.83 -0.01 -22.15
C ARG A 416 12.28 0.07 -21.68
N ILE A 417 12.74 -0.86 -20.84
CA ILE A 417 14.15 -1.00 -20.46
C ILE A 417 14.87 -1.74 -21.60
N THR A 418 15.96 -1.17 -22.09
CA THR A 418 16.64 -1.69 -23.28
C THR A 418 17.16 -3.11 -23.10
N SER A 419 17.23 -3.86 -24.21
CA SER A 419 17.75 -5.23 -24.22
C SER A 419 19.19 -5.35 -23.69
N ASP A 420 20.03 -4.35 -23.94
CA ASP A 420 21.42 -4.32 -23.47
C ASP A 420 21.50 -4.17 -21.95
N VAL A 421 20.64 -3.35 -21.36
CA VAL A 421 20.52 -3.23 -19.90
C VAL A 421 20.05 -4.55 -19.30
N ALA A 422 19.00 -5.14 -19.86
CA ALA A 422 18.47 -6.43 -19.40
C ALA A 422 19.50 -7.55 -19.53
N LYS A 423 20.27 -7.59 -20.64
CA LYS A 423 21.37 -8.54 -20.85
C LYS A 423 22.45 -8.34 -19.79
N THR A 424 22.91 -7.11 -19.56
CA THR A 424 23.96 -6.83 -18.56
C THR A 424 23.53 -7.25 -17.16
N LEU A 425 22.27 -7.03 -16.78
CA LEU A 425 21.74 -7.49 -15.50
C LEU A 425 21.71 -9.02 -15.40
N LYS A 426 21.35 -9.73 -16.49
CA LYS A 426 21.44 -11.21 -16.55
C LYS A 426 22.87 -11.70 -16.42
N ASP A 427 23.82 -11.06 -17.11
CA ASP A 427 25.23 -11.43 -17.07
C ASP A 427 25.84 -11.26 -15.65
N ARG A 428 25.30 -10.31 -14.86
CA ARG A 428 25.62 -10.15 -13.43
C ARG A 428 24.95 -11.20 -12.53
N GLY A 429 24.06 -12.03 -13.06
CA GLY A 429 23.35 -13.08 -12.32
C GLY A 429 21.97 -12.69 -11.80
N GLN A 430 21.40 -11.56 -12.23
CA GLN A 430 20.01 -11.24 -11.92
C GLN A 430 19.05 -12.15 -12.70
N PRO A 431 18.04 -12.76 -12.06
CA PRO A 431 17.06 -13.60 -12.74
C PRO A 431 16.01 -12.76 -13.46
N VAL A 432 16.40 -12.12 -14.57
CA VAL A 432 15.57 -11.11 -15.28
C VAL A 432 14.39 -11.74 -16.03
N GLU A 433 13.23 -11.12 -15.85
CA GLU A 433 11.97 -11.34 -16.58
C GLU A 433 11.54 -10.03 -17.21
N ILE A 434 11.19 -10.01 -18.50
CA ILE A 434 10.70 -8.80 -19.20
C ILE A 434 9.18 -8.85 -19.22
N LEU A 435 8.56 -7.76 -18.81
CA LEU A 435 7.11 -7.56 -18.81
C LEU A 435 6.72 -6.53 -19.88
N ASP A 436 5.41 -6.38 -20.09
CA ASP A 436 4.85 -5.38 -21.00
C ASP A 436 5.21 -3.95 -20.58
N ASP A 437 5.16 -3.04 -21.55
CA ASP A 437 5.28 -1.60 -21.33
C ASP A 437 4.14 -1.10 -20.44
N TYR A 438 4.46 -0.20 -19.52
CA TYR A 438 3.47 0.39 -18.60
C TYR A 438 2.60 -0.63 -17.87
N THR A 439 3.15 -1.79 -17.54
CA THR A 439 2.41 -2.82 -16.80
C THR A 439 2.09 -2.35 -15.38
N ASP A 440 0.84 -2.58 -14.95
CA ASP A 440 0.37 -2.32 -13.58
C ASP A 440 1.07 -3.16 -12.51
N THR A 441 1.76 -4.24 -12.92
CA THR A 441 2.64 -5.04 -12.04
C THR A 441 3.70 -4.19 -11.35
N MET A 442 4.12 -3.08 -11.97
CA MET A 442 5.09 -2.13 -11.41
C MET A 442 4.50 -1.16 -10.37
N GLY A 443 3.24 -1.31 -10.01
CA GLY A 443 2.52 -0.43 -9.11
C GLY A 443 2.01 0.85 -9.78
N HIS A 444 1.13 1.57 -9.06
CA HIS A 444 0.57 2.85 -9.48
C HIS A 444 1.08 3.94 -8.56
N ALA A 445 2.01 4.73 -9.05
CA ALA A 445 2.69 5.74 -8.25
C ALA A 445 2.07 7.13 -8.41
N GLY A 446 2.29 7.96 -7.42
CA GLY A 446 2.01 9.38 -7.48
C GLY A 446 3.03 10.17 -6.69
N ALA A 447 3.19 11.44 -7.05
CA ALA A 447 4.09 12.33 -6.34
C ALA A 447 3.62 13.78 -6.43
N ILE A 448 3.91 14.55 -5.38
CA ILE A 448 3.78 16.01 -5.37
C ILE A 448 5.12 16.58 -4.95
N ALA A 449 5.70 17.44 -5.77
CA ALA A 449 6.91 18.21 -5.43
C ALA A 449 6.58 19.68 -5.22
N ILE A 450 7.25 20.28 -4.24
CA ILE A 450 7.08 21.68 -3.90
C ILE A 450 8.42 22.38 -4.06
N ASN A 451 8.49 23.29 -5.03
CA ASN A 451 9.66 24.15 -5.21
C ASN A 451 9.61 25.29 -4.18
N ARG A 452 10.40 25.17 -3.13
CA ARG A 452 10.41 26.15 -2.03
C ARG A 452 10.93 27.54 -2.41
N LYS A 453 11.64 27.66 -3.53
CA LYS A 453 12.13 28.96 -4.02
C LYS A 453 11.05 29.73 -4.79
N THR A 454 10.24 29.04 -5.58
CA THR A 454 9.25 29.65 -6.45
C THR A 454 7.81 29.50 -5.94
N GLY A 455 7.58 28.62 -4.95
CA GLY A 455 6.23 28.28 -4.48
C GLY A 455 5.44 27.35 -5.44
N VAL A 456 6.04 26.95 -6.57
CA VAL A 456 5.36 26.08 -7.53
C VAL A 456 5.15 24.69 -6.96
N ILE A 457 3.93 24.19 -7.05
CA ILE A 457 3.54 22.83 -6.71
C ILE A 457 3.33 22.06 -8.01
N SER A 458 4.01 20.93 -8.16
CA SER A 458 3.89 20.02 -9.31
C SER A 458 3.39 18.67 -8.81
N ALA A 459 2.37 18.11 -9.46
CA ALA A 459 1.83 16.81 -9.12
C ALA A 459 1.87 15.87 -10.32
N ALA A 460 2.03 14.58 -10.05
CA ALA A 460 2.12 13.53 -11.06
C ALA A 460 1.24 12.33 -10.70
N THR A 461 0.70 11.71 -11.72
CA THR A 461 0.01 10.42 -11.65
C THR A 461 0.63 9.41 -12.61
N ASP A 462 0.42 8.14 -12.31
CA ASP A 462 1.02 7.03 -13.04
C ASP A 462 0.30 6.74 -14.36
N PRO A 463 1.01 6.70 -15.48
CA PRO A 463 0.41 6.29 -16.76
C PRO A 463 -0.01 4.80 -16.80
N ARG A 464 0.34 4.02 -15.74
CA ARG A 464 -0.04 2.61 -15.61
C ARG A 464 -1.43 2.42 -14.99
N SER A 465 -2.10 3.51 -14.62
CA SER A 465 -3.42 3.47 -13.98
C SER A 465 -4.30 4.66 -14.34
N ASP A 466 -5.52 4.68 -13.81
CA ASP A 466 -6.56 5.69 -14.05
C ASP A 466 -6.47 6.88 -13.06
N GLY A 467 -5.31 7.10 -12.42
CA GLY A 467 -5.11 8.16 -11.46
C GLY A 467 -5.18 9.56 -12.10
N LEU A 468 -5.36 10.58 -11.26
CA LEU A 468 -5.43 11.98 -11.68
C LEU A 468 -4.56 12.85 -10.77
N ALA A 469 -3.77 13.76 -11.38
CA ALA A 469 -3.17 14.90 -10.70
C ALA A 469 -4.00 16.15 -11.03
N ALA A 470 -4.49 16.84 -10.01
CA ALA A 470 -5.34 18.02 -10.18
C ALA A 470 -4.93 19.14 -9.22
N GLY A 471 -5.06 20.38 -9.68
CA GLY A 471 -4.90 21.59 -8.87
C GLY A 471 -6.00 22.59 -9.18
N TYR A 472 -6.44 23.36 -8.16
CA TYR A 472 -7.50 24.37 -8.28
C TYR A 472 -7.33 25.48 -7.23
#